data_9d465b06744a637ec3391304b0aa0cf0
#
_entry.id   9d465b06744a637ec3391304b0aa0cf0
#
_cell.length_a   1.000
_cell.length_b   1.000
_cell.length_c   1.000
_cell.angle_alpha   90.00
_cell.angle_beta   90.00
_cell.angle_gamma   90.00
#
_symmetry.space_group_name_H-M   'P 1'
#
loop_
_entity.id
_entity.type
_entity.pdbx_description
1 polymer ?
#
loop_
_entity_poly.entity_id
_entity_poly.type
_entity_poly.pdbx_seq_one_letter_code
_entity_poly.pdbx_strand_id
1 'polypeptide(L)'
;MKFMILTALMMTSITFAHAQESYTLTKEGNSYICKGSQPCKYDEKATFGSAALWAIEKSSNIIENTLKCDANKLSLSVGCNIEESENSDKAYTFQLNIGVNKGKIEFLVKDVKCIPKGVMAVFKTVSLDKLNLEKKPQNKEYVDKFSVLCNQFMQQTMKEILGENIDLSHWEAIINGQVVKGMNPNEVILAKGKPLTITENSQRTMWSYESGSIVMIENGIVSGVIN
;
A
#
# COMPACT_ATOMS: atom_id res chain seq x y z
N MET A 1 -26.62 33.26 54.40
CA MET A 1 -26.30 31.91 53.95
C MET A 1 -26.47 31.86 52.43
N LYS A 2 -25.32 31.88 51.68
CA LYS A 2 -25.32 31.77 50.20
C LYS A 2 -24.92 30.36 49.87
N PHE A 3 -25.82 29.59 49.26
CA PHE A 3 -25.53 28.29 48.72
C PHE A 3 -24.79 28.46 47.38
N MET A 4 -23.50 28.07 47.32
CA MET A 4 -22.77 27.87 46.07
C MET A 4 -23.09 26.48 45.56
N ILE A 5 -23.79 26.40 44.41
CA ILE A 5 -23.97 25.19 43.66
C ILE A 5 -22.74 25.01 42.76
N LEU A 6 -21.92 24.02 43.10
CA LEU A 6 -20.73 23.61 42.33
C LEU A 6 -21.21 22.61 41.28
N THR A 7 -21.43 23.08 40.04
CA THR A 7 -21.72 22.20 38.90
C THR A 7 -20.40 21.60 38.40
N ALA A 8 -20.15 20.36 38.76
CA ALA A 8 -19.06 19.57 38.22
C ALA A 8 -19.40 19.17 36.76
N LEU A 9 -18.74 19.81 35.81
CA LEU A 9 -18.79 19.43 34.38
C LEU A 9 -17.97 18.17 34.21
N MET A 10 -18.60 16.99 34.21
CA MET A 10 -17.94 15.76 33.78
C MET A 10 -17.72 15.81 32.27
N MET A 11 -16.55 16.15 31.84
CA MET A 11 -16.08 15.87 30.49
C MET A 11 -15.88 14.36 30.36
N THR A 12 -16.87 13.67 29.83
CA THR A 12 -16.67 12.31 29.32
C THR A 12 -15.84 12.39 28.05
N SER A 13 -14.55 12.15 28.15
CA SER A 13 -13.69 11.88 27.01
C SER A 13 -14.18 10.58 26.37
N ILE A 14 -14.96 10.70 25.30
CA ILE A 14 -15.31 9.58 24.44
C ILE A 14 -14.02 9.25 23.67
N THR A 15 -13.20 8.36 24.21
CA THR A 15 -12.15 7.70 23.46
C THR A 15 -12.86 6.79 22.46
N PHE A 16 -12.95 7.22 21.20
CA PHE A 16 -13.25 6.33 20.10
C PHE A 16 -12.09 5.33 20.01
N ALA A 17 -12.21 4.22 20.71
CA ALA A 17 -11.44 3.05 20.39
C ALA A 17 -11.85 2.65 18.97
N HIS A 18 -11.06 3.02 17.96
CA HIS A 18 -11.19 2.45 16.63
C HIS A 18 -10.96 0.96 16.81
N ALA A 19 -12.02 0.17 16.77
CA ALA A 19 -11.92 -1.26 16.70
C ALA A 19 -11.02 -1.56 15.50
N GLN A 20 -9.85 -2.14 15.76
CA GLN A 20 -8.91 -2.49 14.71
C GLN A 20 -9.60 -3.49 13.80
N GLU A 21 -9.90 -3.10 12.55
CA GLU A 21 -10.60 -3.99 11.61
C GLU A 21 -9.80 -5.27 11.42
N SER A 22 -10.47 -6.40 11.53
CA SER A 22 -9.87 -7.72 11.30
C SER A 22 -10.19 -8.17 9.89
N TYR A 23 -9.14 -8.40 9.11
CA TYR A 23 -9.25 -8.89 7.73
C TYR A 23 -9.05 -10.39 7.70
N THR A 24 -10.09 -11.11 7.30
CA THR A 24 -10.11 -12.57 7.34
C THR A 24 -9.97 -13.16 5.94
N LEU A 25 -9.12 -14.16 5.81
CA LEU A 25 -9.01 -14.96 4.60
C LEU A 25 -10.24 -15.89 4.49
N THR A 26 -10.97 -15.79 3.39
CA THR A 26 -12.17 -16.59 3.11
C THR A 26 -12.00 -17.40 1.84
N LYS A 27 -12.71 -18.51 1.72
CA LYS A 27 -12.75 -19.30 0.50
C LYS A 27 -13.99 -18.92 -0.30
N GLU A 28 -13.80 -18.32 -1.48
CA GLU A 28 -14.87 -18.00 -2.42
C GLU A 28 -14.71 -18.86 -3.69
N GLY A 29 -15.63 -19.80 -3.89
CA GLY A 29 -15.48 -20.82 -4.94
C GLY A 29 -14.23 -21.65 -4.74
N ASN A 30 -13.29 -21.58 -5.69
CA ASN A 30 -12.02 -22.31 -5.63
C ASN A 30 -10.85 -21.46 -5.12
N SER A 31 -11.06 -20.16 -4.83
CA SER A 31 -9.97 -19.24 -4.46
C SER A 31 -10.03 -18.83 -2.99
N TYR A 32 -8.86 -18.72 -2.38
CA TYR A 32 -8.69 -18.06 -1.08
C TYR A 32 -8.46 -16.59 -1.30
N ILE A 33 -9.33 -15.75 -0.76
CA ILE A 33 -9.28 -14.31 -0.87
C ILE A 33 -9.36 -13.64 0.50
N CYS A 34 -8.73 -12.46 0.62
CA CYS A 34 -8.96 -11.54 1.72
C CYS A 34 -9.37 -10.20 1.12
N LYS A 35 -10.49 -9.66 1.57
CA LYS A 35 -11.00 -8.38 1.09
C LYS A 35 -11.46 -7.51 2.26
N GLY A 36 -11.39 -6.21 2.05
CA GLY A 36 -11.86 -5.24 3.02
C GLY A 36 -12.04 -3.87 2.39
N SER A 37 -12.66 -2.98 3.13
CA SER A 37 -12.82 -1.58 2.74
C SER A 37 -12.80 -0.69 3.96
N GLN A 38 -12.27 0.53 3.80
CA GLN A 38 -12.32 1.57 4.81
C GLN A 38 -12.77 2.90 4.20
N PRO A 39 -13.41 3.80 4.96
CA PRO A 39 -13.71 5.14 4.48
C PRO A 39 -12.41 5.91 4.22
N CYS A 40 -12.36 6.67 3.13
CA CYS A 40 -11.27 7.60 2.89
C CYS A 40 -11.27 8.69 3.95
N LYS A 41 -10.11 8.97 4.52
CA LYS A 41 -9.93 10.10 5.44
C LYS A 41 -9.78 11.43 4.69
N TYR A 42 -9.28 11.36 3.47
CA TYR A 42 -9.01 12.46 2.56
C TYR A 42 -9.77 12.25 1.25
N ASP A 43 -9.61 13.15 0.28
CA ASP A 43 -10.23 12.95 -1.03
C ASP A 43 -9.71 11.70 -1.76
N GLU A 44 -10.45 11.24 -2.76
CA GLU A 44 -10.15 9.98 -3.44
C GLU A 44 -8.81 9.98 -4.17
N LYS A 45 -8.43 11.12 -4.79
CA LYS A 45 -7.16 11.24 -5.51
C LYS A 45 -5.98 11.21 -4.53
N ALA A 46 -6.08 11.96 -3.41
CA ALA A 46 -5.08 11.95 -2.36
C ALA A 46 -4.94 10.55 -1.74
N THR A 47 -6.05 9.87 -1.45
CA THR A 47 -6.02 8.49 -0.91
C THR A 47 -5.40 7.52 -1.92
N PHE A 48 -5.75 7.60 -3.20
CA PHE A 48 -5.14 6.77 -4.24
C PHE A 48 -3.65 7.08 -4.42
N GLY A 49 -3.28 8.36 -4.43
CA GLY A 49 -1.88 8.79 -4.52
C GLY A 49 -1.05 8.26 -3.36
N SER A 50 -1.59 8.30 -2.13
CA SER A 50 -0.95 7.69 -0.96
C SER A 50 -0.76 6.17 -1.13
N ALA A 51 -1.75 5.46 -1.67
CA ALA A 51 -1.64 4.03 -1.96
C ALA A 51 -0.57 3.74 -3.04
N ALA A 52 -0.50 4.56 -4.08
CA ALA A 52 0.50 4.41 -5.14
C ALA A 52 1.91 4.72 -4.63
N LEU A 53 2.10 5.78 -3.84
CA LEU A 53 3.38 6.10 -3.20
C LEU A 53 3.82 5.00 -2.23
N TRP A 54 2.88 4.45 -1.44
CA TRP A 54 3.16 3.30 -0.59
C TRP A 54 3.72 2.13 -1.42
N ALA A 55 3.09 1.80 -2.54
CA ALA A 55 3.54 0.71 -3.41
C ALA A 55 4.88 1.03 -4.10
N ILE A 56 5.15 2.29 -4.45
CA ILE A 56 6.38 2.68 -5.13
C ILE A 56 7.57 2.77 -4.15
N GLU A 57 7.39 3.36 -2.98
CA GLU A 57 8.51 3.78 -2.13
C GLU A 57 8.60 3.09 -0.78
N LYS A 58 7.47 2.84 -0.13
CA LYS A 58 7.45 2.53 1.31
C LYS A 58 7.45 1.05 1.62
N SER A 59 6.89 0.23 0.75
CA SER A 59 6.75 -1.19 1.04
C SER A 59 7.94 -2.00 0.56
N SER A 60 8.66 -2.61 1.50
CA SER A 60 9.68 -3.63 1.22
C SER A 60 9.08 -4.97 0.76
N ASN A 61 7.76 -5.12 0.88
CA ASN A 61 7.05 -6.35 0.53
C ASN A 61 6.61 -6.41 -0.93
N ILE A 62 6.88 -5.39 -1.73
CA ILE A 62 6.51 -5.33 -3.15
C ILE A 62 7.50 -6.15 -3.99
N ILE A 63 6.94 -6.99 -4.84
CA ILE A 63 7.73 -7.72 -5.85
C ILE A 63 8.00 -6.77 -7.01
N GLU A 64 9.27 -6.55 -7.33
CA GLU A 64 9.70 -5.65 -8.40
C GLU A 64 8.99 -5.92 -9.72
N ASN A 65 8.75 -4.87 -10.49
CA ASN A 65 8.13 -4.90 -11.82
C ASN A 65 6.70 -5.49 -11.87
N THR A 66 6.01 -5.62 -10.73
CA THR A 66 4.62 -6.12 -10.69
C THR A 66 3.58 -5.03 -10.54
N LEU A 67 3.98 -3.81 -10.15
CA LEU A 67 3.07 -2.69 -9.94
C LEU A 67 2.44 -2.24 -11.26
N LYS A 68 1.11 -2.18 -11.26
CA LYS A 68 0.28 -1.62 -12.32
C LYS A 68 -0.66 -0.60 -11.70
N CYS A 69 -0.57 0.65 -12.14
CA CYS A 69 -1.45 1.73 -11.70
C CYS A 69 -2.35 2.18 -12.85
N ASP A 70 -3.63 2.40 -12.56
CA ASP A 70 -4.58 3.08 -13.43
C ASP A 70 -5.12 4.30 -12.67
N ALA A 71 -4.48 5.43 -12.87
CA ALA A 71 -4.83 6.67 -12.17
C ALA A 71 -6.21 7.21 -12.59
N ASN A 72 -6.70 6.88 -13.80
CA ASN A 72 -8.04 7.27 -14.24
C ASN A 72 -9.14 6.50 -13.50
N LYS A 73 -8.85 5.25 -13.09
CA LYS A 73 -9.76 4.42 -12.30
C LYS A 73 -9.45 4.43 -10.81
N LEU A 74 -8.46 5.22 -10.37
CA LEU A 74 -7.96 5.24 -9.00
C LEU A 74 -7.72 3.81 -8.47
N SER A 75 -7.02 2.98 -9.25
CA SER A 75 -6.78 1.59 -8.91
C SER A 75 -5.34 1.17 -9.18
N LEU A 76 -4.83 0.30 -8.34
CA LEU A 76 -3.53 -0.33 -8.52
C LEU A 76 -3.60 -1.84 -8.27
N SER A 77 -2.65 -2.55 -8.84
CA SER A 77 -2.47 -3.98 -8.69
C SER A 77 -0.98 -4.27 -8.55
N VAL A 78 -0.59 -5.03 -7.55
CA VAL A 78 0.81 -5.27 -7.22
C VAL A 78 1.01 -6.67 -6.64
N GLY A 79 2.11 -7.33 -7.00
CA GLY A 79 2.57 -8.56 -6.36
C GLY A 79 3.24 -8.24 -5.03
N CYS A 80 2.88 -8.97 -3.99
CA CYS A 80 3.46 -8.82 -2.66
C CYS A 80 4.11 -10.12 -2.19
N ASN A 81 5.09 -9.98 -1.29
CA ASN A 81 5.74 -11.07 -0.59
C ASN A 81 5.74 -10.79 0.91
N ILE A 82 5.30 -11.73 1.73
CA ILE A 82 5.35 -11.64 3.19
C ILE A 82 5.91 -12.91 3.80
N GLU A 83 6.57 -12.75 4.94
CA GLU A 83 7.23 -13.82 5.68
C GLU A 83 6.84 -13.76 7.16
N GLU A 84 6.86 -14.91 7.83
CA GLU A 84 6.59 -14.96 9.27
C GLU A 84 7.74 -14.30 10.07
N SER A 85 8.98 -14.49 9.60
CA SER A 85 10.19 -13.86 10.13
C SER A 85 11.31 -13.94 9.09
N GLU A 86 12.39 -13.17 9.27
CA GLU A 86 13.57 -13.21 8.39
C GLU A 86 14.18 -14.61 8.28
N ASN A 87 14.08 -15.43 9.33
CA ASN A 87 14.59 -16.80 9.38
C ASN A 87 13.55 -17.85 8.96
N SER A 88 12.37 -17.43 8.48
CA SER A 88 11.36 -18.35 7.99
C SER A 88 11.87 -19.14 6.79
N ASP A 89 11.60 -20.45 6.75
CA ASP A 89 11.88 -21.33 5.61
C ASP A 89 10.87 -21.19 4.47
N LYS A 90 9.86 -20.33 4.65
CA LYS A 90 8.76 -20.10 3.70
C LYS A 90 8.42 -18.63 3.59
N ALA A 91 8.00 -18.26 2.38
CA ALA A 91 7.43 -16.95 2.07
C ALA A 91 6.05 -17.14 1.43
N TYR A 92 5.19 -16.14 1.55
CA TYR A 92 3.90 -16.12 0.85
C TYR A 92 3.90 -15.00 -0.16
N THR A 93 3.61 -15.32 -1.40
CA THR A 93 3.39 -14.33 -2.46
C THR A 93 1.91 -14.28 -2.82
N PHE A 94 1.44 -13.09 -3.16
CA PHE A 94 0.04 -12.87 -3.52
C PHE A 94 -0.10 -11.62 -4.38
N GLN A 95 -1.26 -11.49 -5.02
CA GLN A 95 -1.66 -10.29 -5.73
C GLN A 95 -2.51 -9.43 -4.82
N LEU A 96 -2.09 -8.17 -4.61
CA LEU A 96 -2.87 -7.14 -3.93
C LEU A 96 -3.46 -6.18 -4.97
N ASN A 97 -4.77 -6.00 -4.95
CA ASN A 97 -5.45 -4.97 -5.72
C ASN A 97 -6.03 -3.95 -4.74
N ILE A 98 -5.83 -2.68 -5.03
CA ILE A 98 -6.41 -1.57 -4.27
C ILE A 98 -7.18 -0.69 -5.23
N GLY A 99 -8.37 -0.26 -4.83
CA GLY A 99 -9.20 0.69 -5.56
C GLY A 99 -9.76 1.75 -4.62
N VAL A 100 -9.94 2.97 -5.13
CA VAL A 100 -10.58 4.05 -4.38
C VAL A 100 -11.83 4.50 -5.15
N ASN A 101 -12.98 4.42 -4.51
CA ASN A 101 -14.26 4.74 -5.15
C ASN A 101 -15.32 5.07 -4.09
N LYS A 102 -16.19 6.05 -4.37
CA LYS A 102 -17.32 6.46 -3.51
C LYS A 102 -16.93 6.75 -2.07
N GLY A 103 -15.78 7.44 -1.90
CA GLY A 103 -15.26 7.82 -0.60
C GLY A 103 -14.73 6.64 0.23
N LYS A 104 -14.42 5.51 -0.40
CA LYS A 104 -13.83 4.34 0.24
C LYS A 104 -12.59 3.85 -0.50
N ILE A 105 -11.63 3.37 0.27
CA ILE A 105 -10.54 2.53 -0.24
C ILE A 105 -10.95 1.07 -0.05
N GLU A 106 -10.81 0.28 -1.08
CA GLU A 106 -11.12 -1.15 -1.10
C GLU A 106 -9.88 -1.94 -1.49
N PHE A 107 -9.72 -3.13 -0.92
CA PHE A 107 -8.63 -4.02 -1.33
C PHE A 107 -9.11 -5.46 -1.53
N LEU A 108 -8.35 -6.17 -2.35
CA LEU A 108 -8.52 -7.60 -2.60
C LEU A 108 -7.15 -8.26 -2.70
N VAL A 109 -6.89 -9.20 -1.79
CA VAL A 109 -5.75 -10.15 -1.83
C VAL A 109 -6.22 -11.44 -2.45
N LYS A 110 -5.46 -11.95 -3.43
CA LYS A 110 -5.77 -13.20 -4.15
C LYS A 110 -4.51 -13.87 -4.70
N ASP A 111 -4.68 -15.00 -5.37
CA ASP A 111 -3.59 -15.74 -6.04
C ASP A 111 -2.44 -16.13 -5.08
N VAL A 112 -2.81 -16.53 -3.87
CA VAL A 112 -1.86 -16.80 -2.79
C VAL A 112 -1.07 -18.08 -3.04
N LYS A 113 0.27 -17.96 -2.91
CA LYS A 113 1.21 -19.07 -3.04
C LYS A 113 2.15 -19.09 -1.85
N CYS A 114 2.37 -20.26 -1.26
CA CYS A 114 3.46 -20.50 -0.32
C CYS A 114 4.68 -20.99 -1.09
N ILE A 115 5.80 -20.31 -0.94
CA ILE A 115 7.07 -20.59 -1.60
C ILE A 115 8.10 -20.96 -0.54
N PRO A 116 8.62 -22.20 -0.52
CA PRO A 116 9.74 -22.55 0.33
C PRO A 116 10.99 -21.77 -0.08
N LYS A 117 11.80 -21.34 0.87
CA LYS A 117 13.09 -20.71 0.58
C LYS A 117 14.14 -21.79 0.25
N GLY A 118 15.17 -21.40 -0.51
CA GLY A 118 16.31 -22.25 -0.86
C GLY A 118 16.21 -22.91 -2.23
N VAL A 119 17.17 -23.80 -2.52
CA VAL A 119 17.40 -24.39 -3.86
C VAL A 119 16.20 -25.15 -4.43
N MET A 120 15.32 -25.65 -3.58
CA MET A 120 14.13 -26.44 -3.96
C MET A 120 12.85 -25.60 -4.10
N ALA A 121 12.93 -24.27 -4.00
CA ALA A 121 11.78 -23.37 -3.98
C ALA A 121 10.83 -23.55 -5.19
N VAL A 122 11.41 -23.70 -6.38
CA VAL A 122 10.65 -23.77 -7.64
C VAL A 122 9.76 -25.04 -7.71
N PHE A 123 10.23 -26.14 -7.13
CA PHE A 123 9.54 -27.45 -7.22
C PHE A 123 8.51 -27.68 -6.12
N LYS A 124 8.48 -26.84 -5.09
CA LYS A 124 7.62 -27.04 -3.91
C LYS A 124 6.63 -25.91 -3.68
N THR A 125 6.49 -24.99 -4.63
CA THR A 125 5.49 -23.91 -4.52
C THR A 125 4.09 -24.50 -4.42
N VAL A 126 3.35 -24.05 -3.41
CA VAL A 126 1.98 -24.49 -3.12
C VAL A 126 1.02 -23.33 -3.32
N SER A 127 0.13 -23.42 -4.32
CA SER A 127 -0.99 -22.48 -4.43
C SER A 127 -2.07 -22.85 -3.42
N LEU A 128 -2.51 -21.88 -2.61
CA LEU A 128 -3.57 -22.12 -1.63
C LEU A 128 -4.88 -22.54 -2.33
N ASP A 129 -5.16 -21.98 -3.49
CA ASP A 129 -6.37 -22.30 -4.27
C ASP A 129 -6.44 -23.76 -4.72
N LYS A 130 -5.28 -24.42 -4.84
CA LYS A 130 -5.18 -25.82 -5.24
C LYS A 130 -5.19 -26.80 -4.07
N LEU A 131 -5.28 -26.30 -2.82
CA LEU A 131 -5.30 -27.14 -1.64
C LEU A 131 -6.64 -27.88 -1.51
N ASN A 132 -6.55 -29.19 -1.38
CA ASN A 132 -7.69 -30.02 -0.98
C ASN A 132 -7.55 -30.37 0.51
N LEU A 133 -8.23 -29.60 1.36
CA LEU A 133 -8.16 -29.75 2.82
C LEU A 133 -8.91 -30.99 3.31
N GLU A 134 -9.87 -31.50 2.56
CA GLU A 134 -10.60 -32.74 2.91
C GLU A 134 -9.69 -33.95 2.79
N LYS A 135 -8.88 -33.99 1.71
CA LYS A 135 -7.92 -35.09 1.47
C LYS A 135 -6.62 -34.97 2.24
N LYS A 136 -6.22 -33.73 2.54
CA LYS A 136 -4.94 -33.36 3.22
C LYS A 136 -5.18 -32.31 4.29
N PRO A 137 -5.76 -32.65 5.45
CA PRO A 137 -6.09 -31.69 6.50
C PRO A 137 -4.88 -30.92 7.04
N GLN A 138 -3.67 -31.52 7.01
CA GLN A 138 -2.43 -30.88 7.42
C GLN A 138 -2.10 -29.62 6.59
N ASN A 139 -2.61 -29.51 5.36
CA ASN A 139 -2.40 -28.33 4.53
C ASN A 139 -3.16 -27.08 5.05
N LYS A 140 -4.05 -27.26 6.04
CA LYS A 140 -4.75 -26.15 6.70
C LYS A 140 -3.75 -25.19 7.36
N GLU A 141 -2.60 -25.68 7.81
CA GLU A 141 -1.54 -24.85 8.39
C GLU A 141 -1.12 -23.70 7.45
N TYR A 142 -1.01 -23.94 6.13
CA TYR A 142 -0.65 -22.86 5.18
C TYR A 142 -1.70 -21.76 5.12
N VAL A 143 -2.97 -22.15 5.18
CA VAL A 143 -4.10 -21.20 5.14
C VAL A 143 -4.17 -20.40 6.43
N ASP A 144 -4.04 -21.06 7.59
CA ASP A 144 -4.12 -20.43 8.90
C ASP A 144 -2.95 -19.44 9.10
N LYS A 145 -1.72 -19.84 8.76
CA LYS A 145 -0.55 -18.97 8.83
C LYS A 145 -0.70 -17.76 7.91
N PHE A 146 -1.05 -17.96 6.66
CA PHE A 146 -1.25 -16.85 5.75
C PHE A 146 -2.36 -15.91 6.22
N SER A 147 -3.44 -16.43 6.78
CA SER A 147 -4.53 -15.58 7.30
C SER A 147 -4.05 -14.60 8.38
N VAL A 148 -3.21 -15.06 9.30
CA VAL A 148 -2.63 -14.20 10.34
C VAL A 148 -1.71 -13.14 9.73
N LEU A 149 -0.77 -13.56 8.87
CA LEU A 149 0.17 -12.66 8.22
C LEU A 149 -0.52 -11.62 7.33
N CYS A 150 -1.52 -12.05 6.57
CA CYS A 150 -2.30 -11.19 5.69
C CYS A 150 -3.07 -10.13 6.50
N ASN A 151 -3.68 -10.51 7.63
CA ASN A 151 -4.37 -9.57 8.49
C ASN A 151 -3.41 -8.49 9.03
N GLN A 152 -2.25 -8.89 9.55
CA GLN A 152 -1.24 -7.97 10.06
C GLN A 152 -0.71 -7.04 8.97
N PHE A 153 -0.39 -7.60 7.81
CA PHE A 153 0.08 -6.86 6.64
C PHE A 153 -0.96 -5.82 6.19
N MET A 154 -2.22 -6.22 6.03
CA MET A 154 -3.27 -5.31 5.58
C MET A 154 -3.61 -4.23 6.60
N GLN A 155 -3.59 -4.54 7.90
CA GLN A 155 -3.76 -3.53 8.95
C GLN A 155 -2.66 -2.46 8.89
N GLN A 156 -1.40 -2.89 8.75
CA GLN A 156 -0.28 -1.97 8.62
C GLN A 156 -0.37 -1.15 7.33
N THR A 157 -0.65 -1.79 6.19
CA THR A 157 -0.81 -1.14 4.89
C THR A 157 -1.90 -0.08 4.91
N MET A 158 -3.08 -0.41 5.43
CA MET A 158 -4.19 0.56 5.51
C MET A 158 -3.86 1.72 6.45
N LYS A 159 -3.19 1.46 7.57
CA LYS A 159 -2.74 2.51 8.48
C LYS A 159 -1.77 3.48 7.81
N GLU A 160 -0.82 2.97 7.02
CA GLU A 160 0.15 3.79 6.30
C GLU A 160 -0.53 4.63 5.21
N ILE A 161 -1.35 4.01 4.37
CA ILE A 161 -2.06 4.69 3.28
C ILE A 161 -3.00 5.78 3.80
N LEU A 162 -3.81 5.48 4.81
CA LEU A 162 -4.80 6.41 5.37
C LEU A 162 -4.21 7.41 6.37
N GLY A 163 -2.98 7.20 6.80
CA GLY A 163 -2.27 8.07 7.74
C GLY A 163 -1.75 9.36 7.10
N GLU A 164 -1.58 9.40 5.80
CA GLU A 164 -0.96 10.51 5.09
C GLU A 164 -1.95 11.29 4.23
N ASN A 165 -1.89 12.61 4.37
CA ASN A 165 -2.52 13.53 3.44
C ASN A 165 -1.45 14.04 2.47
N ILE A 166 -1.60 13.73 1.20
CA ILE A 166 -0.69 14.20 0.16
C ILE A 166 -1.35 15.28 -0.68
N ASP A 167 -0.57 16.31 -1.03
CA ASP A 167 -1.02 17.34 -1.96
C ASP A 167 -0.75 16.91 -3.40
N LEU A 168 -1.79 16.92 -4.23
CA LEU A 168 -1.78 16.52 -5.64
C LEU A 168 -2.39 17.63 -6.51
N SER A 169 -1.82 18.83 -6.43
CA SER A 169 -2.30 20.01 -7.18
C SER A 169 -2.18 19.84 -8.70
N HIS A 170 -1.27 18.95 -9.17
CA HIS A 170 -0.99 18.75 -10.60
C HIS A 170 -1.53 17.41 -11.13
N TRP A 171 -2.71 16.99 -10.67
CA TRP A 171 -3.28 15.67 -11.00
C TRP A 171 -3.31 15.35 -12.49
N GLU A 172 -3.72 16.30 -13.35
CA GLU A 172 -3.77 16.09 -14.81
C GLU A 172 -2.39 15.79 -15.42
N ALA A 173 -1.33 16.41 -14.90
CA ALA A 173 0.03 16.12 -15.35
C ALA A 173 0.50 14.74 -14.85
N ILE A 174 0.14 14.35 -13.62
CA ILE A 174 0.45 13.03 -13.05
C ILE A 174 -0.13 11.91 -13.93
N ILE A 175 -1.43 11.97 -14.27
CA ILE A 175 -2.08 10.93 -15.08
C ILE A 175 -1.53 10.84 -16.50
N ASN A 176 -0.94 11.91 -17.01
CA ASN A 176 -0.27 11.96 -18.31
C ASN A 176 1.24 11.61 -18.23
N GLY A 177 1.75 11.24 -17.07
CA GLY A 177 3.18 10.93 -16.87
C GLY A 177 4.11 12.13 -17.09
N GLN A 178 3.60 13.34 -16.93
CA GLN A 178 4.32 14.58 -17.17
C GLN A 178 4.79 15.22 -15.86
N VAL A 179 6.03 15.67 -15.83
CA VAL A 179 6.55 16.50 -14.74
C VAL A 179 6.50 17.95 -15.17
N VAL A 180 5.86 18.78 -14.36
CA VAL A 180 5.71 20.22 -14.62
C VAL A 180 6.29 21.03 -13.45
N LYS A 181 6.66 22.27 -13.74
CA LYS A 181 7.16 23.20 -12.74
C LYS A 181 6.09 23.42 -11.64
N GLY A 182 6.54 23.44 -10.38
CA GLY A 182 5.67 23.62 -9.22
C GLY A 182 5.25 22.29 -8.56
N MET A 183 5.41 21.15 -9.21
CA MET A 183 5.16 19.84 -8.59
C MET A 183 6.02 19.63 -7.34
N ASN A 184 5.45 19.00 -6.32
CA ASN A 184 6.20 18.48 -5.19
C ASN A 184 6.84 17.11 -5.51
N PRO A 185 7.78 16.60 -4.69
CA PRO A 185 8.44 15.33 -4.92
C PRO A 185 7.48 14.14 -5.07
N ASN A 186 6.40 14.08 -4.28
CA ASN A 186 5.41 13.01 -4.36
C ASN A 186 4.69 12.99 -5.73
N GLU A 187 4.35 14.16 -6.25
CA GLU A 187 3.74 14.29 -7.57
C GLU A 187 4.69 13.83 -8.68
N VAL A 188 6.00 14.13 -8.55
CA VAL A 188 7.02 13.68 -9.51
C VAL A 188 7.15 12.15 -9.49
N ILE A 189 7.17 11.53 -8.30
CA ILE A 189 7.23 10.07 -8.16
C ILE A 189 5.98 9.41 -8.72
N LEU A 190 4.81 9.99 -8.49
CA LEU A 190 3.56 9.48 -9.05
C LEU A 190 3.52 9.59 -10.58
N ALA A 191 4.11 10.63 -11.16
CA ALA A 191 4.15 10.85 -12.61
C ALA A 191 5.23 9.99 -13.31
N LYS A 192 6.42 9.83 -12.72
CA LYS A 192 7.59 9.23 -13.38
C LYS A 192 8.16 7.98 -12.71
N GLY A 193 7.72 7.66 -11.49
CA GLY A 193 8.35 6.62 -10.67
C GLY A 193 9.58 7.11 -9.92
N LYS A 194 10.31 6.19 -9.31
CA LYS A 194 11.56 6.50 -8.59
C LYS A 194 12.65 7.01 -9.54
N PRO A 195 13.41 8.03 -9.15
CA PRO A 195 14.60 8.42 -9.88
C PRO A 195 15.68 7.32 -9.81
N LEU A 196 16.49 7.22 -10.85
CA LEU A 196 17.66 6.35 -10.88
C LEU A 196 18.74 6.83 -9.91
N THR A 197 18.98 8.15 -9.89
CA THR A 197 19.91 8.78 -8.96
C THR A 197 19.37 10.10 -8.45
N ILE A 198 19.72 10.42 -7.20
CA ILE A 198 19.44 11.69 -6.55
C ILE A 198 20.79 12.34 -6.22
N THR A 199 21.03 13.56 -6.72
CA THR A 199 22.19 14.36 -6.40
C THR A 199 21.77 15.64 -5.70
N GLU A 200 22.29 15.87 -4.51
CA GLU A 200 21.98 17.03 -3.69
C GLU A 200 23.16 17.99 -3.63
N ASN A 201 22.89 19.26 -3.74
CA ASN A 201 23.84 20.33 -3.41
C ASN A 201 23.15 21.36 -2.50
N SER A 202 23.90 22.39 -2.07
CA SER A 202 23.41 23.39 -1.10
C SER A 202 22.19 24.19 -1.57
N GLN A 203 21.84 24.15 -2.85
CA GLN A 203 20.79 24.98 -3.43
C GLN A 203 19.65 24.18 -4.05
N ARG A 204 19.92 22.96 -4.52
CA ARG A 204 18.94 22.16 -5.26
C ARG A 204 19.23 20.66 -5.19
N THR A 205 18.18 19.88 -5.40
CA THR A 205 18.24 18.44 -5.63
C THR A 205 17.97 18.15 -7.09
N MET A 206 18.76 17.26 -7.70
CA MET A 206 18.59 16.82 -9.09
C MET A 206 18.25 15.32 -9.11
N TRP A 207 17.15 14.99 -9.73
CA TRP A 207 16.67 13.61 -9.91
C TRP A 207 16.87 13.19 -11.36
N SER A 208 17.71 12.18 -11.59
CA SER A 208 17.99 11.64 -12.93
C SER A 208 17.21 10.35 -13.15
N TYR A 209 16.72 10.17 -14.36
CA TYR A 209 15.90 9.03 -14.77
C TYR A 209 16.58 8.23 -15.90
N GLU A 210 16.23 6.95 -16.06
CA GLU A 210 16.76 6.08 -17.14
C GLU A 210 16.50 6.65 -18.53
N SER A 211 15.42 7.41 -18.71
CA SER A 211 15.11 8.12 -19.96
C SER A 211 16.12 9.21 -20.34
N GLY A 212 17.08 9.52 -19.46
CA GLY A 212 18.01 10.64 -19.60
C GLY A 212 17.43 11.98 -19.10
N SER A 213 16.17 12.02 -18.72
CA SER A 213 15.57 13.25 -18.19
C SER A 213 16.06 13.58 -16.78
N ILE A 214 16.20 14.87 -16.49
CA ILE A 214 16.62 15.40 -15.18
C ILE A 214 15.53 16.33 -14.65
N VAL A 215 15.09 16.10 -13.41
CA VAL A 215 14.16 16.97 -12.70
C VAL A 215 14.94 17.74 -11.64
N MET A 216 14.85 19.06 -11.65
CA MET A 216 15.48 19.93 -10.68
C MET A 216 14.45 20.36 -9.64
N ILE A 217 14.76 20.15 -8.36
CA ILE A 217 13.90 20.49 -7.22
C ILE A 217 14.61 21.52 -6.36
N GLU A 218 13.97 22.64 -6.13
CA GLU A 218 14.44 23.74 -5.28
C GLU A 218 13.34 24.11 -4.29
N ASN A 219 13.69 24.27 -3.02
CA ASN A 219 12.73 24.56 -1.95
C ASN A 219 11.53 23.56 -1.89
N GLY A 220 11.79 22.30 -2.22
CA GLY A 220 10.77 21.23 -2.17
C GLY A 220 9.79 21.20 -3.34
N ILE A 221 10.02 21.97 -4.41
CA ILE A 221 9.19 21.97 -5.62
C ILE A 221 10.05 21.91 -6.89
N VAL A 222 9.48 21.39 -7.98
CA VAL A 222 10.14 21.34 -9.29
C VAL A 222 10.38 22.77 -9.80
N SER A 223 11.65 23.12 -9.99
CA SER A 223 12.09 24.38 -10.60
C SER A 223 12.31 24.27 -12.11
N GLY A 224 12.64 23.05 -12.61
CA GLY A 224 12.85 22.81 -14.04
C GLY A 224 12.95 21.32 -14.38
N VAL A 225 12.77 21.03 -15.66
CA VAL A 225 12.91 19.68 -16.24
C VAL A 225 13.75 19.78 -17.50
N ILE A 226 14.72 18.87 -17.65
CA ILE A 226 15.54 18.68 -18.86
C ILE A 226 15.17 17.29 -19.41
N ASN A 227 14.70 17.23 -20.63
CA ASN A 227 14.36 15.99 -21.32
C ASN A 227 15.43 15.60 -22.33
#